data_8cf35ca3f1e473f7d26f8d8a6abbe3b6
#
_entry.id   8cf35ca3f1e473f7d26f8d8a6abbe3b6
#
_cell.length_a   1.000
_cell.length_b   1.000
_cell.length_c   1.000
_cell.angle_alpha   90.00
_cell.angle_beta   90.00
_cell.angle_gamma   90.00
#
_symmetry.space_group_name_H-M   'P 1'
#
loop_
_entity.id
_entity.type
_entity.pdbx_description
1 polymer ?
#
loop_
_entity_poly.entity_id
_entity_poly.type
_entity_poly.pdbx_seq_one_letter_code
_entity_poly.pdbx_strand_id
1 'polypeptide(L)'
;MGNEVAVVVIGAGQAGLSTAFHLRRLGYEPGRDFVVLDHAERPGGAWQFRWPTLTYGKVHGMHALPGLELAGADPGRRSSEVIGEYFAAYERTFGLAVRRPVHVRAVREDGGGRLRVETSAGAWSARAVISATGTWDRPFWPRWPGQETFLGRQLHTATYPGPDSAAFTGKRVVVIGGGTSAVQHLLEISEVAAETAWVTRREPSFRDGPFAEDQGRAAVALVDRRVRQGLPPGSVVSVTGLPLTDEMARARERGVLVRQPMFERIAPDGVEWSDGRRMEADTLLWATGFRPAVGHLAPLRLREPGGGIRMDGTRVAADPRIHLVGYGPSASTVGANRAGRTAAREVDRLLRGEASRPPTKATEDRPTAAPEYERGNDLSPEGVAAADSAPR
;
A
#
# COMPACT_ATOMS: atom_id res chain seq x y z
N MET A 1 7.73 29.15 19.67
CA MET A 1 8.11 29.37 18.28
C MET A 1 7.72 28.15 17.50
N GLY A 2 6.91 28.27 16.44
CA GLY A 2 6.50 27.14 15.61
C GLY A 2 7.71 26.60 14.85
N ASN A 3 7.77 25.29 14.66
CA ASN A 3 8.81 24.66 13.84
C ASN A 3 8.53 25.02 12.35
N GLU A 4 9.30 25.95 11.78
CA GLU A 4 9.19 26.34 10.38
C GLU A 4 10.26 25.66 9.53
N VAL A 5 9.84 25.07 8.41
CA VAL A 5 10.74 24.44 7.43
C VAL A 5 10.26 24.73 6.01
N ALA A 6 11.11 24.51 5.02
CA ALA A 6 10.71 24.56 3.63
C ALA A 6 9.84 23.34 3.26
N VAL A 7 10.23 22.14 3.71
CA VAL A 7 9.56 20.87 3.34
C VAL A 7 9.34 19.97 4.56
N VAL A 8 8.13 19.41 4.66
CA VAL A 8 7.86 18.26 5.54
C VAL A 8 7.68 17.00 4.70
N VAL A 9 8.45 15.96 4.99
CA VAL A 9 8.29 14.62 4.44
C VAL A 9 7.60 13.75 5.50
N ILE A 10 6.47 13.13 5.16
CA ILE A 10 5.67 12.31 6.08
C ILE A 10 5.85 10.84 5.73
N GLY A 11 6.50 10.09 6.63
CA GLY A 11 6.86 8.68 6.46
C GLY A 11 8.32 8.51 6.06
N ALA A 12 9.03 7.58 6.73
CA ALA A 12 10.41 7.20 6.48
C ALA A 12 10.54 5.74 6.00
N GLY A 13 9.62 5.32 5.13
CA GLY A 13 9.76 4.12 4.32
C GLY A 13 10.61 4.38 3.07
N GLN A 14 10.63 3.43 2.13
CA GLN A 14 11.38 3.50 0.86
C GLN A 14 11.22 4.85 0.15
N ALA A 15 9.99 5.32 -0.01
CA ALA A 15 9.70 6.56 -0.75
C ALA A 15 10.17 7.81 0.01
N GLY A 16 9.94 7.86 1.33
CA GLY A 16 10.32 9.00 2.15
C GLY A 16 11.84 9.14 2.30
N LEU A 17 12.55 8.03 2.52
CA LEU A 17 14.02 8.03 2.61
C LEU A 17 14.66 8.41 1.27
N SER A 18 14.14 7.90 0.15
CA SER A 18 14.60 8.33 -1.18
C SER A 18 14.35 9.83 -1.40
N THR A 19 13.20 10.34 -0.98
CA THR A 19 12.89 11.78 -1.06
C THR A 19 13.87 12.61 -0.25
N ALA A 20 14.09 12.24 1.01
CA ALA A 20 15.00 12.94 1.93
C ALA A 20 16.44 12.96 1.40
N PHE A 21 16.92 11.85 0.85
CA PHE A 21 18.22 11.77 0.20
C PHE A 21 18.34 12.78 -0.96
N HIS A 22 17.31 12.85 -1.82
CA HIS A 22 17.35 13.77 -2.96
C HIS A 22 17.19 15.24 -2.56
N LEU A 23 16.40 15.57 -1.52
CA LEU A 23 16.35 16.91 -0.94
C LEU A 23 17.74 17.33 -0.43
N ARG A 24 18.41 16.45 0.32
CA ARG A 24 19.77 16.70 0.80
C ARG A 24 20.74 16.94 -0.36
N ARG A 25 20.66 16.16 -1.43
CA ARG A 25 21.50 16.35 -2.63
C ARG A 25 21.22 17.67 -3.38
N LEU A 26 20.06 18.26 -3.21
CA LEU A 26 19.70 19.58 -3.74
C LEU A 26 20.13 20.73 -2.82
N GLY A 27 20.81 20.42 -1.69
CA GLY A 27 21.35 21.42 -0.75
C GLY A 27 20.45 21.74 0.42
N TYR A 28 19.31 21.06 0.59
CA TYR A 28 18.47 21.22 1.78
C TYR A 28 19.09 20.50 2.98
N GLU A 29 19.20 21.19 4.11
CA GLU A 29 19.71 20.61 5.35
C GLU A 29 18.63 19.92 6.16
N PRO A 30 18.84 18.61 6.54
CA PRO A 30 17.94 17.88 7.43
C PRO A 30 17.81 18.57 8.79
N GLY A 31 16.59 18.73 9.27
CA GLY A 31 16.30 19.38 10.57
C GLY A 31 16.22 20.90 10.54
N ARG A 32 16.77 21.56 9.52
CA ARG A 32 16.71 23.01 9.29
C ARG A 32 15.77 23.37 8.13
N ASP A 33 16.05 22.86 6.96
CA ASP A 33 15.30 23.19 5.73
C ASP A 33 14.19 22.20 5.46
N PHE A 34 14.36 20.94 5.84
CA PHE A 34 13.31 19.94 5.81
C PHE A 34 13.35 19.02 7.04
N VAL A 35 12.22 18.38 7.32
CA VAL A 35 12.09 17.36 8.36
C VAL A 35 11.41 16.12 7.77
N VAL A 36 11.85 14.94 8.25
CA VAL A 36 11.18 13.66 8.00
C VAL A 36 10.48 13.22 9.28
N LEU A 37 9.18 13.01 9.20
CA LEU A 37 8.35 12.59 10.33
C LEU A 37 7.86 11.16 10.11
N ASP A 38 8.11 10.27 11.06
CA ASP A 38 7.67 8.88 10.97
C ASP A 38 6.99 8.46 12.26
N HIS A 39 5.84 7.79 12.15
CA HIS A 39 5.06 7.34 13.31
C HIS A 39 5.63 6.09 13.97
N ALA A 40 6.41 5.31 13.24
CA ALA A 40 7.03 4.09 13.77
C ALA A 40 8.14 4.40 14.79
N GLU A 41 8.33 3.52 15.75
CA GLU A 41 9.38 3.66 16.75
C GLU A 41 10.78 3.40 16.19
N ARG A 42 10.86 2.56 15.15
CA ARG A 42 12.12 2.08 14.56
C ARG A 42 12.15 2.29 13.05
N PRO A 43 13.35 2.35 12.42
CA PRO A 43 13.50 2.30 10.98
C PRO A 43 12.97 1.02 10.36
N GLY A 44 12.55 1.08 9.09
CA GLY A 44 12.10 -0.09 8.35
C GLY A 44 10.81 0.14 7.56
N GLY A 45 10.10 1.27 7.79
CA GLY A 45 8.81 1.54 7.14
C GLY A 45 7.84 0.37 7.31
N ALA A 46 7.10 0.01 6.26
CA ALA A 46 6.17 -1.11 6.30
C ALA A 46 6.83 -2.49 6.49
N TRP A 47 8.15 -2.61 6.28
CA TRP A 47 8.85 -3.88 6.39
C TRP A 47 8.98 -4.36 7.83
N GLN A 48 9.13 -3.46 8.79
CA GLN A 48 9.25 -3.82 10.21
C GLN A 48 8.01 -4.56 10.76
N PHE A 49 6.87 -4.44 10.09
CA PHE A 49 5.60 -5.05 10.48
C PHE A 49 5.26 -6.31 9.68
N ARG A 50 6.18 -6.79 8.83
CA ARG A 50 5.96 -8.03 8.09
C ARG A 50 5.97 -9.22 9.03
N TRP A 51 5.23 -10.25 8.67
CA TRP A 51 5.08 -11.45 9.47
C TRP A 51 6.41 -12.21 9.66
N PRO A 52 6.55 -12.94 10.77
CA PRO A 52 7.85 -13.48 11.19
C PRO A 52 8.48 -14.49 10.23
N THR A 53 7.69 -15.20 9.46
CA THR A 53 8.15 -16.24 8.52
C THR A 53 8.54 -15.68 7.14
N LEU A 54 8.32 -14.39 6.88
CA LEU A 54 8.78 -13.77 5.65
C LEU A 54 10.30 -13.54 5.70
N THR A 55 11.06 -14.46 5.10
CA THR A 55 12.51 -14.31 4.96
C THR A 55 12.86 -13.33 3.84
N TYR A 56 14.09 -12.79 3.88
CA TYR A 56 14.58 -11.86 2.86
C TYR A 56 14.62 -12.50 1.47
N GLY A 57 14.98 -13.78 1.37
CA GLY A 57 14.97 -14.52 0.09
C GLY A 57 13.58 -14.68 -0.54
N LYS A 58 12.50 -14.60 0.25
CA LYS A 58 11.10 -14.64 -0.23
C LYS A 58 10.55 -13.26 -0.62
N VAL A 59 11.33 -12.20 -0.42
CA VAL A 59 10.94 -10.82 -0.80
C VAL A 59 11.21 -10.59 -2.28
N HIS A 60 10.15 -10.34 -3.04
CA HIS A 60 10.28 -10.03 -4.46
C HIS A 60 10.32 -8.52 -4.69
N GLY A 61 11.24 -8.07 -5.56
CA GLY A 61 11.29 -6.70 -6.04
C GLY A 61 11.74 -5.67 -5.00
N MET A 62 12.54 -6.06 -4.02
CA MET A 62 13.22 -5.08 -3.15
C MET A 62 14.42 -4.49 -3.89
N HIS A 63 14.42 -3.17 -4.05
CA HIS A 63 15.52 -2.43 -4.68
C HIS A 63 16.20 -1.55 -3.64
N ALA A 64 17.51 -1.45 -3.75
CA ALA A 64 18.31 -0.57 -2.91
C ALA A 64 17.84 0.89 -3.00
N LEU A 65 17.98 1.63 -1.92
CA LEU A 65 17.80 3.06 -1.88
C LEU A 65 18.96 3.76 -2.64
N PRO A 66 18.73 4.95 -3.19
CA PRO A 66 19.77 5.65 -3.96
C PRO A 66 20.99 5.98 -3.08
N GLY A 67 22.18 5.61 -3.54
CA GLY A 67 23.43 5.94 -2.89
C GLY A 67 23.95 4.95 -1.83
N LEU A 68 23.21 3.90 -1.52
CA LEU A 68 23.65 2.81 -0.65
C LEU A 68 23.12 1.47 -1.17
N GLU A 69 24.01 0.55 -1.44
CA GLU A 69 23.62 -0.79 -1.88
C GLU A 69 23.05 -1.64 -0.75
N LEU A 70 22.13 -2.52 -1.11
CA LEU A 70 21.59 -3.57 -0.24
C LEU A 70 22.28 -4.89 -0.64
N ALA A 71 23.55 -5.05 -0.27
CA ALA A 71 24.36 -6.21 -0.62
C ALA A 71 24.59 -7.14 0.57
N GLY A 72 24.84 -8.43 0.29
CA GLY A 72 25.32 -9.41 1.28
C GLY A 72 24.30 -9.84 2.34
N ALA A 73 23.02 -9.53 2.18
CA ALA A 73 22.01 -9.95 3.14
C ALA A 73 21.74 -11.46 3.02
N ASP A 74 21.77 -12.16 4.16
CA ASP A 74 21.41 -13.59 4.23
C ASP A 74 19.94 -13.79 3.85
N PRO A 75 19.62 -14.57 2.80
CA PRO A 75 18.27 -14.83 2.36
C PRO A 75 17.41 -15.57 3.39
N GLY A 76 17.99 -16.26 4.35
CA GLY A 76 17.31 -16.97 5.43
C GLY A 76 16.85 -16.08 6.58
N ARG A 77 17.42 -14.88 6.71
CA ARG A 77 17.03 -13.94 7.78
C ARG A 77 15.64 -13.34 7.52
N ARG A 78 15.00 -12.92 8.60
CA ARG A 78 13.71 -12.23 8.53
C ARG A 78 13.83 -10.92 7.74
N SER A 79 12.92 -10.72 6.78
CA SER A 79 12.90 -9.49 5.97
C SER A 79 12.74 -8.23 6.80
N SER A 80 11.99 -8.29 7.90
CA SER A 80 11.79 -7.16 8.83
C SER A 80 13.09 -6.70 9.51
N GLU A 81 13.99 -7.64 9.81
CA GLU A 81 15.30 -7.35 10.41
C GLU A 81 16.25 -6.77 9.37
N VAL A 82 16.45 -7.50 8.27
CA VAL A 82 17.38 -7.11 7.20
C VAL A 82 17.07 -5.72 6.66
N ILE A 83 15.81 -5.46 6.32
CA ILE A 83 15.42 -4.17 5.73
C ILE A 83 15.39 -3.08 6.80
N GLY A 84 15.02 -3.41 8.04
CA GLY A 84 15.09 -2.48 9.16
C GLY A 84 16.51 -1.99 9.43
N GLU A 85 17.47 -2.91 9.49
CA GLU A 85 18.91 -2.60 9.65
C GLU A 85 19.44 -1.76 8.48
N TYR A 86 19.06 -2.10 7.26
CA TYR A 86 19.44 -1.37 6.06
C TYR A 86 18.90 0.08 6.07
N PHE A 87 17.63 0.28 6.43
CA PHE A 87 17.07 1.64 6.53
C PHE A 87 17.72 2.43 7.67
N ALA A 88 18.00 1.80 8.80
CA ALA A 88 18.73 2.43 9.90
C ALA A 88 20.14 2.86 9.47
N ALA A 89 20.85 1.99 8.74
CA ALA A 89 22.17 2.33 8.18
C ALA A 89 22.06 3.48 7.18
N TYR A 90 21.04 3.46 6.32
CA TYR A 90 20.80 4.53 5.35
C TYR A 90 20.58 5.91 6.00
N GLU A 91 19.73 5.95 7.03
CA GLU A 91 19.46 7.19 7.79
C GLU A 91 20.73 7.76 8.42
N ARG A 92 21.57 6.89 9.00
CA ARG A 92 22.85 7.30 9.62
C ARG A 92 23.84 7.78 8.56
N THR A 93 24.04 7.01 7.47
CA THR A 93 25.00 7.32 6.41
C THR A 93 24.72 8.68 5.79
N PHE A 94 23.45 8.99 5.58
CA PHE A 94 23.05 10.26 4.98
C PHE A 94 22.57 11.31 5.98
N GLY A 95 22.64 11.06 7.30
CA GLY A 95 22.28 12.02 8.32
C GLY A 95 20.88 12.62 8.15
N LEU A 96 19.86 11.79 7.85
CA LEU A 96 18.55 12.27 7.44
C LEU A 96 17.69 12.85 8.56
N ALA A 97 18.15 12.77 9.83
CA ALA A 97 17.52 13.37 11.00
C ALA A 97 16.01 13.05 11.14
N VAL A 98 15.62 11.80 10.90
CA VAL A 98 14.22 11.35 10.99
C VAL A 98 13.71 11.50 12.43
N ARG A 99 12.54 12.14 12.58
CA ARG A 99 11.85 12.30 13.87
C ARG A 99 10.91 11.14 14.12
N ARG A 100 11.15 10.36 15.19
CA ARG A 100 10.36 9.19 15.62
C ARG A 100 10.17 9.14 17.13
N PRO A 101 9.07 8.60 17.64
CA PRO A 101 7.81 8.40 16.93
C PRO A 101 7.05 9.73 16.80
N VAL A 102 6.65 10.10 15.60
CA VAL A 102 5.84 11.31 15.35
C VAL A 102 4.68 10.99 14.43
N HIS A 103 3.48 10.95 14.99
CA HIS A 103 2.26 10.68 14.23
C HIS A 103 1.69 11.99 13.64
N VAL A 104 1.61 12.08 12.31
CA VAL A 104 0.96 13.20 11.62
C VAL A 104 -0.55 12.96 11.58
N ARG A 105 -1.32 13.87 12.15
CA ARG A 105 -2.78 13.79 12.28
C ARG A 105 -3.50 14.50 11.15
N ALA A 106 -3.05 15.70 10.79
CA ALA A 106 -3.69 16.53 9.78
C ALA A 106 -2.70 17.47 9.09
N VAL A 107 -2.98 17.77 7.83
CA VAL A 107 -2.35 18.87 7.09
C VAL A 107 -3.47 19.88 6.73
N ARG A 108 -3.22 21.14 7.03
CA ARG A 108 -4.19 22.25 6.82
C ARG A 108 -3.51 23.44 6.16
N GLU A 109 -4.29 24.35 5.63
CA GLU A 109 -3.82 25.69 5.27
C GLU A 109 -3.35 26.44 6.53
N ASP A 110 -2.19 27.11 6.44
CA ASP A 110 -1.60 27.88 7.54
C ASP A 110 -1.56 29.41 7.26
N GLY A 111 -2.27 29.85 6.25
CA GLY A 111 -2.14 31.24 5.78
C GLY A 111 -0.80 31.52 5.11
N GLY A 112 -0.67 32.70 4.47
CA GLY A 112 0.59 33.09 3.81
C GLY A 112 1.16 32.09 2.79
N GLY A 113 0.32 31.19 2.24
CA GLY A 113 0.76 30.17 1.29
C GLY A 113 1.47 28.96 1.89
N ARG A 114 1.43 28.78 3.21
CA ARG A 114 2.06 27.67 3.92
C ARG A 114 1.04 26.61 4.33
N LEU A 115 1.55 25.46 4.70
CA LEU A 115 0.79 24.30 5.17
C LEU A 115 1.17 24.02 6.63
N ARG A 116 0.16 23.85 7.48
CA ARG A 116 0.32 23.42 8.86
C ARG A 116 0.20 21.90 8.96
N VAL A 117 1.26 21.24 9.43
CA VAL A 117 1.32 19.82 9.68
C VAL A 117 1.17 19.56 11.18
N GLU A 118 0.00 19.07 11.58
CA GLU A 118 -0.36 18.78 12.98
C GLU A 118 0.09 17.38 13.34
N THR A 119 0.85 17.27 14.44
CA THR A 119 1.44 15.99 14.86
C THR A 119 1.19 15.66 16.33
N SER A 120 1.60 14.48 16.76
CA SER A 120 1.65 14.09 18.19
C SER A 120 2.68 14.88 19.00
N ALA A 121 3.68 15.48 18.33
CA ALA A 121 4.79 16.21 18.95
C ALA A 121 4.76 17.73 18.64
N GLY A 122 3.56 18.31 18.43
CA GLY A 122 3.37 19.69 18.06
C GLY A 122 3.05 19.88 16.59
N ALA A 123 3.26 21.09 16.06
CA ALA A 123 2.95 21.42 14.67
C ALA A 123 4.17 21.96 13.94
N TRP A 124 4.17 21.77 12.61
CA TRP A 124 5.16 22.30 11.69
C TRP A 124 4.47 23.20 10.67
N SER A 125 5.11 24.31 10.31
CA SER A 125 4.70 25.18 9.21
C SER A 125 5.65 24.94 8.03
N ALA A 126 5.11 24.54 6.87
CA ALA A 126 5.91 24.14 5.71
C ALA A 126 5.44 24.83 4.43
N ARG A 127 6.36 25.09 3.49
CA ARG A 127 6.02 25.59 2.15
C ARG A 127 5.57 24.48 1.20
N ALA A 128 6.03 23.24 1.46
CA ALA A 128 5.59 22.06 0.74
C ALA A 128 5.53 20.81 1.65
N VAL A 129 4.65 19.86 1.31
CA VAL A 129 4.50 18.57 2.00
C VAL A 129 4.64 17.44 1.00
N ILE A 130 5.49 16.46 1.33
CA ILE A 130 5.65 15.22 0.57
C ILE A 130 5.15 14.06 1.44
N SER A 131 3.98 13.53 1.09
CA SER A 131 3.38 12.39 1.78
C SER A 131 3.93 11.08 1.21
N ALA A 132 4.65 10.33 2.06
CA ALA A 132 5.29 9.05 1.77
C ALA A 132 4.77 7.92 2.69
N THR A 133 3.51 8.04 3.11
CA THR A 133 2.89 7.23 4.18
C THR A 133 2.52 5.80 3.75
N GLY A 134 2.65 5.47 2.47
CA GLY A 134 2.37 4.13 1.96
C GLY A 134 0.94 3.66 2.23
N THR A 135 0.80 2.37 2.54
CA THR A 135 -0.52 1.72 2.66
C THR A 135 -0.68 0.88 3.93
N TRP A 136 0.41 0.54 4.62
CA TRP A 136 0.41 -0.47 5.69
C TRP A 136 -0.57 -0.17 6.83
N ASP A 137 -0.73 1.09 7.22
CA ASP A 137 -1.61 1.53 8.30
C ASP A 137 -3.09 1.52 7.94
N ARG A 138 -3.43 1.11 6.72
CA ARG A 138 -4.80 1.05 6.23
C ARG A 138 -5.11 -0.32 5.62
N PRO A 139 -5.10 -1.40 6.43
CA PRO A 139 -5.57 -2.71 5.98
C PRO A 139 -7.01 -2.61 5.49
N PHE A 140 -7.31 -3.27 4.36
CA PHE A 140 -8.64 -3.24 3.79
C PHE A 140 -9.46 -4.43 4.27
N TRP A 141 -10.38 -4.16 5.15
CA TRP A 141 -11.40 -5.10 5.61
C TRP A 141 -12.67 -4.91 4.78
N PRO A 142 -13.02 -5.79 3.85
CA PRO A 142 -14.30 -5.71 3.18
C PRO A 142 -15.42 -5.96 4.18
N ARG A 143 -16.55 -5.32 3.96
CA ARG A 143 -17.79 -5.73 4.64
C ARG A 143 -18.43 -6.84 3.83
N TRP A 144 -18.82 -7.90 4.52
CA TRP A 144 -19.43 -9.07 3.89
C TRP A 144 -20.68 -9.51 4.67
N PRO A 145 -21.77 -9.96 4.00
CA PRO A 145 -22.99 -10.39 4.68
C PRO A 145 -22.69 -11.47 5.72
N GLY A 146 -23.19 -11.30 6.94
CA GLY A 146 -23.02 -12.22 8.06
C GLY A 146 -21.66 -12.18 8.76
N GLN A 147 -20.76 -11.29 8.37
CA GLN A 147 -19.40 -11.21 8.93
C GLN A 147 -19.38 -11.00 10.44
N GLU A 148 -20.34 -10.26 10.98
CA GLU A 148 -20.49 -9.95 12.40
C GLU A 148 -21.03 -11.12 13.22
N THR A 149 -21.61 -12.14 12.58
CA THR A 149 -22.17 -13.32 13.27
C THR A 149 -21.16 -14.47 13.37
N PHE A 150 -20.03 -14.38 12.69
CA PHE A 150 -19.02 -15.43 12.67
C PHE A 150 -18.43 -15.65 14.07
N LEU A 151 -18.55 -16.87 14.60
CA LEU A 151 -18.07 -17.26 15.91
C LEU A 151 -16.59 -17.63 15.95
N GLY A 152 -16.01 -17.90 14.77
CA GLY A 152 -14.60 -18.21 14.63
C GLY A 152 -13.72 -16.95 14.66
N ARG A 153 -12.46 -17.12 14.32
CA ARG A 153 -11.47 -16.03 14.33
C ARG A 153 -11.39 -15.36 12.96
N GLN A 154 -11.36 -14.03 12.95
CA GLN A 154 -11.08 -13.25 11.74
C GLN A 154 -9.74 -12.52 11.89
N LEU A 155 -8.85 -12.69 10.93
CA LEU A 155 -7.53 -12.06 10.89
C LEU A 155 -7.33 -11.37 9.55
N HIS A 156 -6.48 -10.36 9.53
CA HIS A 156 -6.00 -9.74 8.29
C HIS A 156 -4.51 -10.04 8.11
N THR A 157 -4.00 -10.02 6.88
CA THR A 157 -2.56 -10.13 6.59
C THR A 157 -1.70 -9.23 7.47
N ALA A 158 -2.18 -8.03 7.82
CA ALA A 158 -1.46 -7.09 8.70
C ALA A 158 -1.20 -7.64 10.12
N THR A 159 -2.00 -8.58 10.56
CA THR A 159 -1.93 -9.20 11.89
C THR A 159 -1.66 -10.71 11.83
N TYR A 160 -1.17 -11.19 10.69
CA TYR A 160 -0.82 -12.60 10.53
C TYR A 160 0.37 -12.97 11.42
N PRO A 161 0.19 -13.88 12.39
CA PRO A 161 1.20 -14.16 13.41
C PRO A 161 2.22 -15.23 13.00
N GLY A 162 2.04 -15.85 11.83
CA GLY A 162 2.77 -17.04 11.38
C GLY A 162 1.90 -18.30 11.43
N PRO A 163 2.32 -19.39 10.74
CA PRO A 163 1.52 -20.62 10.63
C PRO A 163 1.35 -21.36 11.95
N ASP A 164 2.34 -21.34 12.84
CA ASP A 164 2.33 -22.11 14.11
C ASP A 164 1.37 -21.54 15.17
N SER A 165 0.62 -20.52 14.82
CA SER A 165 -0.37 -19.91 15.71
C SER A 165 -1.55 -20.87 15.96
N ALA A 166 -2.10 -20.85 17.18
CA ALA A 166 -3.35 -21.52 17.54
C ALA A 166 -4.56 -21.11 16.68
N ALA A 167 -4.41 -20.05 15.86
CA ALA A 167 -5.41 -19.65 14.89
C ALA A 167 -5.46 -20.57 13.66
N PHE A 168 -4.38 -21.35 13.39
CA PHE A 168 -4.25 -22.13 12.17
C PHE A 168 -3.96 -23.62 12.43
N THR A 169 -3.11 -23.95 13.42
CA THR A 169 -2.76 -25.34 13.72
C THR A 169 -3.97 -26.19 14.04
N GLY A 170 -4.22 -27.21 13.22
CA GLY A 170 -5.35 -28.13 13.34
C GLY A 170 -6.72 -27.48 13.08
N LYS A 171 -6.79 -26.30 12.44
CA LYS A 171 -8.01 -25.55 12.16
C LYS A 171 -8.43 -25.67 10.69
N ARG A 172 -9.72 -25.44 10.44
CA ARG A 172 -10.28 -25.22 9.10
C ARG A 172 -10.15 -23.72 8.77
N VAL A 173 -9.35 -23.40 7.76
CA VAL A 173 -8.96 -22.03 7.46
C VAL A 173 -9.40 -21.63 6.07
N VAL A 174 -10.11 -20.52 5.95
CA VAL A 174 -10.45 -19.90 4.67
C VAL A 174 -9.52 -18.69 4.45
N VAL A 175 -8.68 -18.77 3.42
CA VAL A 175 -7.81 -17.66 3.01
C VAL A 175 -8.47 -16.89 1.87
N ILE A 176 -8.76 -15.61 2.10
CA ILE A 176 -9.54 -14.75 1.21
C ILE A 176 -8.63 -13.72 0.55
N GLY A 177 -8.42 -13.86 -0.76
CA GLY A 177 -7.63 -12.93 -1.55
C GLY A 177 -6.84 -13.60 -2.67
N GLY A 178 -6.57 -12.85 -3.74
CA GLY A 178 -5.88 -13.34 -4.95
C GLY A 178 -4.49 -12.73 -5.16
N GLY A 179 -3.88 -12.15 -4.12
CA GLY A 179 -2.55 -11.54 -4.20
C GLY A 179 -1.44 -12.42 -3.65
N THR A 180 -0.19 -11.97 -3.80
CA THR A 180 1.01 -12.68 -3.34
C THR A 180 0.94 -13.09 -1.86
N SER A 181 0.49 -12.18 -0.97
CA SER A 181 0.37 -12.51 0.45
C SER A 181 -0.64 -13.62 0.73
N ALA A 182 -1.76 -13.65 -0.01
CA ALA A 182 -2.75 -14.73 0.15
C ALA A 182 -2.14 -16.09 -0.16
N VAL A 183 -1.40 -16.20 -1.26
CA VAL A 183 -0.74 -17.43 -1.67
C VAL A 183 0.36 -17.83 -0.69
N GLN A 184 1.21 -16.88 -0.27
CA GLN A 184 2.27 -17.16 0.72
C GLN A 184 1.70 -17.68 2.04
N HIS A 185 0.65 -17.04 2.57
CA HIS A 185 -0.02 -17.50 3.79
C HIS A 185 -0.69 -18.86 3.60
N LEU A 186 -1.35 -19.08 2.46
CA LEU A 186 -1.99 -20.36 2.17
C LEU A 186 -0.97 -21.51 2.14
N LEU A 187 0.20 -21.28 1.53
CA LEU A 187 1.28 -22.28 1.49
C LEU A 187 1.76 -22.64 2.90
N GLU A 188 2.02 -21.64 3.74
CA GLU A 188 2.46 -21.85 5.12
C GLU A 188 1.38 -22.53 5.97
N ILE A 189 0.13 -22.05 5.88
CA ILE A 189 -0.99 -22.56 6.68
C ILE A 189 -1.35 -23.99 6.28
N SER A 190 -1.25 -24.35 4.99
CA SER A 190 -1.60 -25.69 4.51
C SER A 190 -0.76 -26.81 5.11
N GLU A 191 0.40 -26.49 5.68
CA GLU A 191 1.29 -27.48 6.31
C GLU A 191 0.86 -27.80 7.77
N VAL A 192 0.03 -26.96 8.39
CA VAL A 192 -0.33 -27.08 9.82
C VAL A 192 -1.84 -27.13 10.06
N ALA A 193 -2.65 -26.65 9.14
CA ALA A 193 -4.12 -26.64 9.25
C ALA A 193 -4.71 -28.04 9.00
N ALA A 194 -5.87 -28.32 9.59
CA ALA A 194 -6.64 -29.52 9.28
C ALA A 194 -7.21 -29.47 7.85
N GLU A 195 -7.64 -28.28 7.42
CA GLU A 195 -8.20 -28.03 6.10
C GLU A 195 -7.99 -26.59 5.70
N THR A 196 -7.76 -26.34 4.39
CA THR A 196 -7.65 -24.98 3.85
C THR A 196 -8.54 -24.81 2.62
N ALA A 197 -9.15 -23.61 2.50
CA ALA A 197 -9.79 -23.18 1.27
C ALA A 197 -9.22 -21.84 0.81
N TRP A 198 -8.95 -21.75 -0.49
CA TRP A 198 -8.54 -20.52 -1.12
C TRP A 198 -9.69 -19.87 -1.88
N VAL A 199 -10.11 -18.70 -1.41
CA VAL A 199 -11.28 -18.00 -1.95
C VAL A 199 -10.86 -16.68 -2.58
N THR A 200 -11.30 -16.43 -3.82
CA THR A 200 -10.98 -15.18 -4.51
C THR A 200 -12.20 -14.62 -5.26
N ARG A 201 -12.32 -13.31 -5.27
CA ARG A 201 -13.37 -12.61 -6.01
C ARG A 201 -13.22 -12.75 -7.54
N ARG A 202 -11.96 -12.72 -8.00
CA ARG A 202 -11.61 -12.88 -9.43
C ARG A 202 -10.61 -14.00 -9.55
N GLU A 203 -10.62 -14.67 -10.69
CA GLU A 203 -9.65 -15.70 -10.97
C GLU A 203 -8.23 -15.12 -10.96
N PRO A 204 -7.29 -15.69 -10.17
CA PRO A 204 -5.92 -15.25 -10.17
C PRO A 204 -5.24 -15.63 -11.47
N SER A 205 -4.51 -14.69 -12.05
CA SER A 205 -3.64 -14.97 -13.19
C SER A 205 -2.26 -15.38 -12.68
N PHE A 206 -1.77 -16.53 -13.10
CA PHE A 206 -0.40 -16.96 -12.90
C PHE A 206 0.40 -16.68 -14.17
N ARG A 207 1.66 -16.40 -14.01
CA ARG A 207 2.60 -16.23 -15.12
C ARG A 207 3.84 -17.09 -14.91
N ASP A 208 4.29 -17.68 -15.99
CA ASP A 208 5.55 -18.42 -16.03
C ASP A 208 6.72 -17.45 -16.29
N GLY A 209 7.86 -17.75 -15.70
CA GLY A 209 9.10 -17.02 -15.91
C GLY A 209 9.22 -15.67 -15.23
N PRO A 210 10.35 -14.97 -15.49
CA PRO A 210 10.65 -13.68 -14.89
C PRO A 210 9.66 -12.59 -15.34
N PHE A 211 9.51 -11.57 -14.52
CA PHE A 211 8.64 -10.44 -14.82
C PHE A 211 9.20 -9.64 -16.01
N ALA A 212 8.49 -9.67 -17.13
CA ALA A 212 8.88 -8.91 -18.30
C ALA A 212 8.71 -7.40 -18.03
N GLU A 213 9.74 -6.61 -18.39
CA GLU A 213 9.79 -5.19 -18.09
C GLU A 213 8.67 -4.38 -18.76
N ASP A 214 8.23 -4.80 -19.94
CA ASP A 214 7.12 -4.21 -20.69
C ASP A 214 5.77 -4.45 -20.02
N GLN A 215 5.52 -5.65 -19.46
CA GLN A 215 4.33 -5.95 -18.66
C GLN A 215 4.27 -5.07 -17.41
N GLY A 216 5.42 -4.87 -16.77
CA GLY A 216 5.54 -3.95 -15.64
C GLY A 216 5.22 -2.51 -16.00
N ARG A 217 5.72 -2.05 -17.14
CA ARG A 217 5.42 -0.71 -17.66
C ARG A 217 3.93 -0.55 -17.98
N ALA A 218 3.32 -1.54 -18.61
CA ALA A 218 1.89 -1.52 -18.94
C ALA A 218 1.01 -1.46 -17.68
N ALA A 219 1.32 -2.28 -16.66
CA ALA A 219 0.61 -2.27 -15.39
C ALA A 219 0.73 -0.93 -14.65
N VAL A 220 1.93 -0.36 -14.60
CA VAL A 220 2.16 0.97 -14.02
C VAL A 220 1.40 2.05 -14.78
N ALA A 221 1.35 1.99 -16.13
CA ALA A 221 0.60 2.93 -16.96
C ALA A 221 -0.91 2.87 -16.71
N LEU A 222 -1.49 1.68 -16.47
CA LEU A 222 -2.90 1.54 -16.10
C LEU A 222 -3.21 2.20 -14.73
N VAL A 223 -2.35 1.99 -13.75
CA VAL A 223 -2.51 2.62 -12.43
C VAL A 223 -2.31 4.14 -12.54
N ASP A 224 -1.36 4.63 -13.35
CA ASP A 224 -1.12 6.05 -13.60
C ASP A 224 -2.36 6.71 -14.24
N ARG A 225 -2.95 6.08 -15.25
CA ARG A 225 -4.18 6.56 -15.88
C ARG A 225 -5.31 6.74 -14.86
N ARG A 226 -5.50 5.78 -13.96
CA ARG A 226 -6.53 5.86 -12.90
C ARG A 226 -6.31 7.07 -11.99
N VAL A 227 -5.10 7.27 -11.49
CA VAL A 227 -4.84 8.39 -10.57
C VAL A 227 -4.88 9.74 -11.27
N ARG A 228 -4.54 9.82 -12.57
CA ARG A 228 -4.73 11.02 -13.38
C ARG A 228 -6.22 11.37 -13.57
N GLN A 229 -7.10 10.37 -13.54
CA GLN A 229 -8.55 10.55 -13.61
C GLN A 229 -9.19 10.82 -12.24
N GLY A 230 -8.42 10.96 -11.16
CA GLY A 230 -8.96 11.13 -9.81
C GLY A 230 -9.63 9.89 -9.23
N LEU A 231 -9.32 8.71 -9.77
CA LEU A 231 -9.80 7.44 -9.23
C LEU A 231 -8.81 6.87 -8.22
N PRO A 232 -9.26 6.07 -7.24
CA PRO A 232 -8.36 5.37 -6.33
C PRO A 232 -7.38 4.47 -7.09
N PRO A 233 -6.11 4.39 -6.68
CA PRO A 233 -5.14 3.51 -7.33
C PRO A 233 -5.57 2.04 -7.17
N GLY A 234 -5.49 1.29 -8.27
CA GLY A 234 -5.64 -0.17 -8.24
C GLY A 234 -4.39 -0.86 -7.71
N SER A 235 -4.51 -2.15 -7.37
CA SER A 235 -3.36 -2.98 -7.04
C SER A 235 -2.56 -3.33 -8.30
N VAL A 236 -1.25 -3.11 -8.28
CA VAL A 236 -0.35 -3.48 -9.39
C VAL A 236 -0.38 -5.01 -9.61
N VAL A 237 -0.39 -5.80 -8.52
CA VAL A 237 -0.44 -7.27 -8.60
C VAL A 237 -1.68 -7.79 -9.32
N SER A 238 -2.83 -7.10 -9.20
CA SER A 238 -4.06 -7.50 -9.92
C SER A 238 -3.94 -7.38 -11.44
N VAL A 239 -2.93 -6.71 -11.93
CA VAL A 239 -2.68 -6.47 -13.38
C VAL A 239 -1.48 -7.29 -13.87
N THR A 240 -0.50 -7.57 -12.99
CA THR A 240 0.75 -8.26 -13.36
C THR A 240 0.71 -9.78 -13.22
N GLY A 241 -0.31 -10.32 -12.57
CA GLY A 241 -0.37 -11.74 -12.20
C GLY A 241 0.64 -12.13 -11.10
N LEU A 242 0.51 -13.37 -10.65
CA LEU A 242 1.39 -14.00 -9.65
C LEU A 242 2.53 -14.75 -10.37
N PRO A 243 3.80 -14.59 -9.99
CA PRO A 243 4.86 -15.43 -10.53
C PRO A 243 4.64 -16.88 -10.05
N LEU A 244 4.64 -17.82 -10.97
CA LEU A 244 4.59 -19.24 -10.61
C LEU A 244 5.99 -19.68 -10.17
N THR A 245 6.17 -19.86 -8.85
CA THR A 245 7.41 -20.41 -8.29
C THR A 245 7.31 -21.93 -8.21
N ASP A 246 8.46 -22.63 -8.08
CA ASP A 246 8.49 -24.08 -7.88
C ASP A 246 7.69 -24.52 -6.64
N GLU A 247 7.69 -23.72 -5.58
CA GLU A 247 6.88 -23.97 -4.37
C GLU A 247 5.38 -23.90 -4.69
N MET A 248 4.95 -22.91 -5.48
CA MET A 248 3.57 -22.78 -5.92
C MET A 248 3.16 -23.91 -6.89
N ALA A 249 4.06 -24.32 -7.78
CA ALA A 249 3.80 -25.43 -8.69
C ALA A 249 3.55 -26.73 -7.91
N ARG A 250 4.43 -27.05 -6.96
CA ARG A 250 4.24 -28.22 -6.07
C ARG A 250 2.97 -28.14 -5.23
N ALA A 251 2.63 -26.97 -4.73
CA ALA A 251 1.40 -26.76 -3.97
C ALA A 251 0.13 -26.90 -4.83
N ARG A 252 0.21 -26.52 -6.09
CA ARG A 252 -0.87 -26.75 -7.07
C ARG A 252 -1.08 -28.25 -7.33
N GLU A 253 0.01 -29.00 -7.50
CA GLU A 253 -0.03 -30.46 -7.65
C GLU A 253 -0.65 -31.16 -6.43
N ARG A 254 -0.40 -30.65 -5.22
CA ARG A 254 -1.00 -31.14 -3.98
C ARG A 254 -2.44 -30.66 -3.75
N GLY A 255 -3.01 -29.89 -4.65
CA GLY A 255 -4.37 -29.36 -4.52
C GLY A 255 -4.54 -28.19 -3.56
N VAL A 256 -3.46 -27.60 -3.03
CA VAL A 256 -3.53 -26.46 -2.10
C VAL A 256 -3.99 -25.19 -2.81
N LEU A 257 -3.58 -25.00 -4.07
CA LEU A 257 -3.93 -23.80 -4.86
C LEU A 257 -5.19 -24.02 -5.72
N VAL A 258 -6.16 -24.78 -5.23
CA VAL A 258 -7.48 -24.93 -5.87
C VAL A 258 -8.36 -23.75 -5.44
N ARG A 259 -8.57 -22.83 -6.39
CA ARG A 259 -9.38 -21.65 -6.17
C ARG A 259 -10.86 -21.98 -6.03
N GLN A 260 -11.52 -21.37 -5.01
CA GLN A 260 -12.97 -21.30 -4.90
C GLN A 260 -13.45 -19.88 -5.28
N PRO A 261 -14.63 -19.73 -5.90
CA PRO A 261 -15.22 -18.42 -6.09
C PRO A 261 -15.53 -17.76 -4.74
N MET A 262 -15.76 -16.45 -4.73
CA MET A 262 -16.15 -15.75 -3.51
C MET A 262 -17.49 -16.29 -3.01
N PHE A 263 -17.57 -16.57 -1.71
CA PHE A 263 -18.81 -16.98 -1.05
C PHE A 263 -19.83 -15.84 -1.03
N GLU A 264 -21.10 -16.16 -0.89
CA GLU A 264 -22.18 -15.18 -0.84
C GLU A 264 -22.29 -14.55 0.57
N ARG A 265 -22.20 -15.38 1.62
CA ARG A 265 -22.31 -14.92 3.01
C ARG A 265 -21.40 -15.71 3.94
N ILE A 266 -21.17 -15.14 5.10
CA ILE A 266 -20.53 -15.77 6.24
C ILE A 266 -21.63 -16.25 7.19
N ALA A 267 -21.54 -17.50 7.62
CA ALA A 267 -22.39 -18.11 8.65
C ALA A 267 -21.66 -18.10 10.00
N PRO A 268 -22.37 -18.34 11.13
CA PRO A 268 -21.74 -18.40 12.44
C PRO A 268 -20.55 -19.37 12.53
N ASP A 269 -20.55 -20.45 11.77
CA ASP A 269 -19.58 -21.53 11.80
C ASP A 269 -18.84 -21.75 10.47
N GLY A 270 -18.95 -20.83 9.48
CA GLY A 270 -18.29 -21.01 8.21
C GLY A 270 -18.70 -20.03 7.12
N VAL A 271 -18.65 -20.48 5.86
CA VAL A 271 -18.99 -19.68 4.67
C VAL A 271 -19.97 -20.45 3.79
N GLU A 272 -20.84 -19.73 3.08
CA GLU A 272 -21.89 -20.28 2.23
C GLU A 272 -21.84 -19.63 0.83
N TRP A 273 -21.98 -20.47 -0.21
CA TRP A 273 -22.06 -20.05 -1.60
C TRP A 273 -23.51 -19.99 -2.09
N SER A 274 -23.76 -19.24 -3.15
CA SER A 274 -25.08 -19.09 -3.77
C SER A 274 -25.65 -20.38 -4.35
N ASP A 275 -24.79 -21.36 -4.63
CA ASP A 275 -25.18 -22.69 -5.11
C ASP A 275 -25.58 -23.68 -3.98
N GLY A 276 -25.63 -23.20 -2.74
CA GLY A 276 -25.97 -23.99 -1.55
C GLY A 276 -24.79 -24.73 -0.92
N ARG A 277 -23.60 -24.69 -1.52
CA ARG A 277 -22.41 -25.26 -0.87
C ARG A 277 -22.11 -24.50 0.40
N ARG A 278 -21.61 -25.24 1.41
CA ARG A 278 -21.20 -24.70 2.69
C ARG A 278 -19.87 -25.31 3.07
N MET A 279 -19.04 -24.54 3.73
CA MET A 279 -17.79 -24.98 4.35
C MET A 279 -17.71 -24.43 5.77
N GLU A 280 -17.52 -25.33 6.71
CA GLU A 280 -17.21 -24.96 8.08
C GLU A 280 -15.81 -24.36 8.16
N ALA A 281 -15.65 -23.33 8.99
CA ALA A 281 -14.38 -22.65 9.18
C ALA A 281 -14.20 -22.22 10.64
N ASP A 282 -12.98 -22.38 11.15
CA ASP A 282 -12.60 -21.88 12.46
C ASP A 282 -11.89 -20.52 12.34
N THR A 283 -11.28 -20.24 11.17
CA THR A 283 -10.56 -19.00 10.93
C THR A 283 -10.77 -18.49 9.50
N LEU A 284 -11.05 -17.19 9.37
CA LEU A 284 -11.05 -16.45 8.11
C LEU A 284 -9.82 -15.54 8.09
N LEU A 285 -8.94 -15.72 7.10
CA LEU A 285 -7.77 -14.85 6.90
C LEU A 285 -8.00 -13.93 5.69
N TRP A 286 -8.22 -12.67 5.96
CA TRP A 286 -8.43 -11.62 4.96
C TRP A 286 -7.08 -11.14 4.39
N ALA A 287 -6.68 -11.67 3.25
CA ALA A 287 -5.52 -11.21 2.50
C ALA A 287 -5.94 -10.24 1.37
N THR A 288 -6.74 -9.25 1.75
CA THR A 288 -7.48 -8.34 0.86
C THR A 288 -6.73 -7.04 0.56
N GLY A 289 -5.47 -6.95 1.01
CA GLY A 289 -4.57 -5.85 0.73
C GLY A 289 -4.84 -4.62 1.60
N PHE A 290 -4.37 -3.46 1.10
CA PHE A 290 -4.28 -2.22 1.87
C PHE A 290 -4.75 -1.04 1.02
N ARG A 291 -5.17 0.04 1.68
CA ARG A 291 -5.53 1.31 1.06
C ARG A 291 -4.47 2.37 1.35
N PRO A 292 -4.29 3.39 0.49
CA PRO A 292 -3.36 4.49 0.77
C PRO A 292 -3.66 5.20 2.09
N ALA A 293 -2.63 5.44 2.89
CA ALA A 293 -2.74 6.08 4.21
C ALA A 293 -2.69 7.62 4.10
N VAL A 294 -3.58 8.21 3.31
CA VAL A 294 -3.63 9.66 3.03
C VAL A 294 -4.69 10.41 3.83
N GLY A 295 -5.18 9.83 4.94
CA GLY A 295 -6.23 10.44 5.76
C GLY A 295 -5.86 11.78 6.39
N HIS A 296 -4.58 11.99 6.69
CA HIS A 296 -4.05 13.27 7.21
C HIS A 296 -4.22 14.45 6.24
N LEU A 297 -4.44 14.19 4.96
CA LEU A 297 -4.72 15.22 3.94
C LEU A 297 -6.21 15.54 3.80
N ALA A 298 -7.10 14.88 4.55
CA ALA A 298 -8.55 15.09 4.45
C ALA A 298 -9.00 16.55 4.63
N PRO A 299 -8.40 17.36 5.53
CA PRO A 299 -8.79 18.77 5.69
C PRO A 299 -8.60 19.62 4.44
N LEU A 300 -7.70 19.21 3.52
CA LEU A 300 -7.43 19.94 2.28
C LEU A 300 -8.41 19.58 1.14
N ARG A 301 -9.33 18.64 1.37
CA ARG A 301 -10.41 18.26 0.43
C ARG A 301 -9.90 17.91 -0.99
N LEU A 302 -8.79 17.19 -1.09
CA LEU A 302 -8.11 16.88 -2.35
C LEU A 302 -8.75 15.73 -3.14
N ARG A 303 -9.78 15.06 -2.58
CA ARG A 303 -10.43 13.92 -3.25
C ARG A 303 -11.40 14.41 -4.31
N GLU A 304 -11.31 13.80 -5.49
CA GLU A 304 -12.27 13.97 -6.57
C GLU A 304 -13.57 13.15 -6.29
N PRO A 305 -14.65 13.42 -7.00
CA PRO A 305 -15.91 12.66 -6.86
C PRO A 305 -15.73 11.14 -7.01
N GLY A 306 -14.75 10.68 -7.80
CA GLY A 306 -14.38 9.26 -7.94
C GLY A 306 -13.66 8.67 -6.71
N GLY A 307 -13.48 9.43 -5.62
CA GLY A 307 -12.90 9.00 -4.35
C GLY A 307 -11.37 8.94 -4.32
N GLY A 308 -10.68 9.14 -5.43
CA GLY A 308 -9.22 9.24 -5.50
C GLY A 308 -8.72 10.68 -5.41
N ILE A 309 -7.40 10.85 -5.35
CA ILE A 309 -6.71 12.14 -5.47
C ILE A 309 -6.13 12.22 -6.87
N ARG A 310 -6.47 13.28 -7.61
CA ARG A 310 -5.98 13.48 -8.97
C ARG A 310 -4.52 13.91 -8.95
N MET A 311 -3.70 13.16 -9.68
CA MET A 311 -2.26 13.32 -9.71
C MET A 311 -1.77 13.81 -11.06
N ASP A 312 -0.69 14.61 -11.03
CA ASP A 312 0.17 14.91 -12.18
C ASP A 312 1.61 14.50 -11.79
N GLY A 313 2.02 13.32 -12.22
CA GLY A 313 3.25 12.70 -11.71
C GLY A 313 3.16 12.40 -10.21
N THR A 314 4.01 13.05 -9.41
CA THR A 314 3.99 12.98 -7.94
C THR A 314 3.16 14.09 -7.30
N ARG A 315 2.84 15.14 -8.05
CA ARG A 315 2.16 16.34 -7.60
C ARG A 315 0.65 16.12 -7.55
N VAL A 316 0.00 16.60 -6.51
CA VAL A 316 -1.46 16.69 -6.47
C VAL A 316 -1.92 17.80 -7.42
N ALA A 317 -2.84 17.47 -8.34
CA ALA A 317 -3.26 18.42 -9.37
C ALA A 317 -3.95 19.69 -8.81
N ALA A 318 -4.65 19.54 -7.67
CA ALA A 318 -5.35 20.64 -7.01
C ALA A 318 -4.42 21.54 -6.19
N ASP A 319 -3.26 21.04 -5.73
CA ASP A 319 -2.33 21.80 -4.89
C ASP A 319 -0.88 21.44 -5.19
N PRO A 320 -0.12 22.29 -5.88
CA PRO A 320 1.26 22.00 -6.27
C PRO A 320 2.25 21.91 -5.09
N ARG A 321 1.86 22.32 -3.89
CA ARG A 321 2.66 22.23 -2.66
C ARG A 321 2.66 20.82 -2.09
N ILE A 322 1.76 19.93 -2.59
CA ILE A 322 1.55 18.59 -2.04
C ILE A 322 1.96 17.55 -3.06
N HIS A 323 2.82 16.64 -2.64
CA HIS A 323 3.27 15.49 -3.40
C HIS A 323 2.92 14.19 -2.69
N LEU A 324 2.53 13.16 -3.47
CA LEU A 324 2.33 11.80 -2.98
C LEU A 324 3.37 10.88 -3.62
N VAL A 325 4.19 10.24 -2.79
CA VAL A 325 5.20 9.27 -3.22
C VAL A 325 4.94 7.91 -2.58
N GLY A 326 5.23 6.82 -3.29
CA GLY A 326 4.76 5.49 -2.87
C GLY A 326 3.24 5.33 -3.03
N TYR A 327 2.60 6.18 -3.83
CA TYR A 327 1.18 6.21 -4.13
C TYR A 327 0.94 5.84 -5.60
N GLY A 328 -0.08 5.03 -5.86
CA GLY A 328 -0.47 4.66 -7.23
C GLY A 328 0.69 3.99 -8.00
N PRO A 329 1.11 4.57 -9.15
CA PRO A 329 2.15 4.01 -10.00
C PRO A 329 3.52 3.92 -9.31
N SER A 330 3.73 4.67 -8.24
CA SER A 330 4.98 4.67 -7.48
C SER A 330 4.98 3.74 -6.24
N ALA A 331 3.99 2.84 -6.11
CA ALA A 331 3.85 1.96 -4.95
C ALA A 331 4.82 0.76 -4.93
N SER A 332 5.68 0.57 -5.93
CA SER A 332 6.80 -0.38 -5.92
C SER A 332 8.08 0.27 -5.38
N THR A 333 9.07 -0.53 -4.96
CA THR A 333 10.34 0.02 -4.45
C THR A 333 11.11 0.84 -5.50
N VAL A 334 11.17 0.37 -6.76
CA VAL A 334 11.73 1.13 -7.89
C VAL A 334 10.92 2.40 -8.16
N GLY A 335 9.60 2.27 -8.18
CA GLY A 335 8.70 3.41 -8.37
C GLY A 335 8.84 4.45 -7.26
N ALA A 336 8.96 4.00 -6.01
CA ALA A 336 9.18 4.86 -4.86
C ALA A 336 10.48 5.66 -4.95
N ASN A 337 11.58 5.02 -5.37
CA ASN A 337 12.87 5.70 -5.56
C ASN A 337 12.78 6.78 -6.65
N ARG A 338 12.16 6.45 -7.79
CA ARG A 338 11.97 7.41 -8.90
C ARG A 338 11.08 8.58 -8.49
N ALA A 339 9.97 8.28 -7.79
CA ALA A 339 9.03 9.28 -7.32
C ALA A 339 9.67 10.21 -6.26
N GLY A 340 10.45 9.67 -5.33
CA GLY A 340 11.19 10.48 -4.35
C GLY A 340 12.12 11.48 -5.02
N ARG A 341 12.87 11.06 -6.06
CA ARG A 341 13.70 11.96 -6.85
C ARG A 341 12.90 13.03 -7.59
N THR A 342 11.77 12.63 -8.19
CA THR A 342 10.92 13.55 -8.94
C THR A 342 10.30 14.59 -8.01
N ALA A 343 9.68 14.15 -6.91
CA ALA A 343 9.07 15.05 -5.94
C ALA A 343 10.06 16.05 -5.34
N ALA A 344 11.28 15.61 -4.97
CA ALA A 344 12.30 16.51 -4.45
C ALA A 344 12.67 17.60 -5.46
N ARG A 345 12.82 17.26 -6.74
CA ARG A 345 13.14 18.23 -7.81
C ARG A 345 11.98 19.19 -8.11
N GLU A 346 10.74 18.69 -8.11
CA GLU A 346 9.57 19.53 -8.39
C GLU A 346 9.32 20.51 -7.24
N VAL A 347 9.50 20.06 -6.00
CA VAL A 347 9.43 20.92 -4.81
C VAL A 347 10.55 21.96 -4.83
N ASP A 348 11.78 21.61 -5.19
CA ASP A 348 12.89 22.56 -5.32
C ASP A 348 12.57 23.68 -6.33
N ARG A 349 12.03 23.34 -7.50
CA ARG A 349 11.59 24.33 -8.50
C ARG A 349 10.49 25.24 -7.96
N LEU A 350 9.48 24.64 -7.33
CA LEU A 350 8.40 25.40 -6.71
C LEU A 350 8.92 26.41 -5.69
N LEU A 351 9.84 25.97 -4.83
CA LEU A 351 10.41 26.83 -3.77
C LEU A 351 11.30 27.94 -4.28
N ARG A 352 11.94 27.76 -5.44
CA ARG A 352 12.72 28.77 -6.17
C ARG A 352 11.85 29.73 -7.00
N GLY A 353 10.54 29.50 -7.08
CA GLY A 353 9.64 30.31 -7.90
C GLY A 353 9.76 30.04 -9.40
N GLU A 354 10.37 28.91 -9.80
CA GLU A 354 10.46 28.50 -11.18
C GLU A 354 9.11 27.95 -11.67
N ALA A 355 8.71 28.28 -12.90
CA ALA A 355 7.47 27.79 -13.47
C ALA A 355 7.44 26.25 -13.50
N SER A 356 6.36 25.67 -13.00
CA SER A 356 6.13 24.23 -13.10
C SER A 356 6.13 23.80 -14.56
N ARG A 357 6.81 22.69 -14.88
CA ARG A 357 6.77 22.11 -16.23
C ARG A 357 5.30 21.86 -16.60
N PRO A 358 4.83 22.30 -17.78
CA PRO A 358 3.46 22.05 -18.20
C PRO A 358 3.17 20.53 -18.15
N PRO A 359 1.94 20.13 -17.81
CA PRO A 359 1.57 18.73 -17.75
C PRO A 359 1.93 18.07 -19.08
N THR A 360 2.57 16.92 -19.01
CA THR A 360 2.88 16.11 -20.20
C THR A 360 1.54 15.81 -20.86
N LYS A 361 1.29 16.38 -22.04
CA LYS A 361 0.09 16.05 -22.84
C LYS A 361 0.07 14.53 -22.96
N ALA A 362 -1.02 13.91 -22.50
CA ALA A 362 -1.28 12.52 -22.83
C ALA A 362 -1.27 12.45 -24.36
N THR A 363 -0.34 11.69 -24.93
CA THR A 363 -0.43 11.28 -26.30
C THR A 363 -1.78 10.59 -26.45
N GLU A 364 -2.66 11.15 -27.29
CA GLU A 364 -3.90 10.54 -27.70
C GLU A 364 -3.54 9.30 -28.53
N ASP A 365 -3.18 8.21 -27.87
CA ASP A 365 -3.17 6.91 -28.52
C ASP A 365 -4.64 6.48 -28.68
N ARG A 366 -5.08 6.41 -29.93
CA ARG A 366 -6.35 5.78 -30.31
C ARG A 366 -6.46 4.43 -29.63
N PRO A 367 -7.62 4.07 -29.10
CA PRO A 367 -7.81 2.80 -28.43
C PRO A 367 -7.72 1.68 -29.45
N THR A 368 -6.65 0.90 -29.41
CA THR A 368 -6.71 -0.50 -29.80
C THR A 368 -7.65 -1.17 -28.78
N ALA A 369 -8.67 -1.85 -29.28
CA ALA A 369 -9.73 -2.46 -28.50
C ALA A 369 -9.19 -3.16 -27.25
N ALA A 370 -9.53 -2.59 -26.09
CA ALA A 370 -9.28 -3.21 -24.81
C ALA A 370 -10.21 -4.41 -24.65
N PRO A 371 -9.77 -5.52 -24.04
CA PRO A 371 -10.70 -6.55 -23.64
C PRO A 371 -11.74 -5.93 -22.70
N GLU A 372 -12.99 -6.24 -22.95
CA GLU A 372 -14.15 -5.74 -22.22
C GLU A 372 -13.98 -6.05 -20.72
N TYR A 373 -13.66 -5.02 -19.96
CA TYR A 373 -13.77 -5.03 -18.51
C TYR A 373 -15.23 -4.77 -18.18
N GLU A 374 -16.01 -5.85 -18.12
CA GLU A 374 -17.39 -5.78 -17.64
C GLU A 374 -17.44 -5.04 -16.29
N ARG A 375 -18.32 -4.07 -16.27
CA ARG A 375 -18.70 -3.28 -15.10
C ARG A 375 -19.39 -4.20 -14.09
N GLY A 376 -18.62 -4.84 -13.22
CA GLY A 376 -19.13 -5.59 -12.08
C GLY A 376 -19.26 -4.66 -10.88
N ASN A 377 -20.49 -4.31 -10.56
CA ASN A 377 -21.03 -3.71 -9.33
C ASN A 377 -20.05 -2.95 -8.44
N ASP A 378 -19.95 -1.67 -8.72
CA ASP A 378 -19.54 -0.64 -7.77
C ASP A 378 -20.71 -0.51 -6.77
N LEU A 379 -20.58 -1.05 -5.58
CA LEU A 379 -21.50 -0.75 -4.48
C LEU A 379 -21.28 0.71 -4.10
N SER A 380 -21.99 1.59 -4.77
CA SER A 380 -22.18 2.98 -4.35
C SER A 380 -22.85 3.02 -2.97
N PRO A 381 -22.46 3.97 -2.11
CA PRO A 381 -23.14 4.17 -0.85
C PRO A 381 -24.41 5.02 -1.04
N GLU A 382 -25.44 4.46 -1.66
CA GLU A 382 -26.78 5.05 -1.70
C GLU A 382 -27.77 4.02 -1.19
N GLY A 383 -28.24 4.23 0.03
CA GLY A 383 -29.28 3.39 0.60
C GLY A 383 -29.39 3.46 2.12
N VAL A 384 -29.18 4.64 2.72
CA VAL A 384 -29.68 4.92 4.08
C VAL A 384 -30.26 6.33 4.09
N ALA A 385 -31.50 6.43 3.63
CA ALA A 385 -32.37 7.53 4.00
C ALA A 385 -33.81 7.03 4.06
N ALA A 386 -34.48 7.36 5.19
CA ALA A 386 -35.90 7.31 5.42
C ALA A 386 -36.53 5.95 5.80
N ALA A 387 -36.57 5.72 7.10
CA ALA A 387 -37.76 5.19 7.77
C ALA A 387 -37.80 5.77 9.18
N ASP A 388 -38.16 7.05 9.28
CA ASP A 388 -38.68 7.64 10.50
C ASP A 388 -40.10 8.10 10.16
N SER A 389 -41.07 7.51 10.80
CA SER A 389 -42.41 8.00 11.09
C SER A 389 -43.44 6.89 11.05
N ALA A 390 -43.85 6.44 12.21
CA ALA A 390 -45.25 6.13 12.44
C ALA A 390 -45.57 6.12 13.94
N PRO A 391 -46.74 6.56 14.33
CA PRO A 391 -47.09 6.81 15.72
C PRO A 391 -47.86 5.67 16.37
N ARG A 392 -47.80 5.68 17.68
CA ARG A 392 -48.57 5.00 18.76
C ARG A 392 -48.09 3.65 19.20
#